data_674eca45072aaa5c4577da920db8607f
#
_entry.id   674eca45072aaa5c4577da920db8607f
#
_cell.length_a   1.000
_cell.length_b   1.000
_cell.length_c   1.000
_cell.angle_alpha   90.00
_cell.angle_beta   90.00
_cell.angle_gamma   90.00
#
_symmetry.space_group_name_H-M   'P 1'
#
loop_
_entity.id
_entity.type
_entity.pdbx_description
1 polymer ?
#
loop_
_entity_poly.entity_id
_entity_poly.type
_entity_poly.pdbx_seq_one_letter_code
_entity_poly.pdbx_strand_id
1 'polypeptide(L)'
;MGLAMLDKGKHIPQSYARMLFSALGIHQDGQLLITIDPWDERRARELMQEELMLRLYNHVYADPVYWNNLGVEDRIFQLASAIAVVEPDAVFCGSTAALLYGIGSAYTLLDKVQVLLPRSTRRDTYEFVEYKRWRAGEVWRLGLFTLTDPYRTVVDIARTSAFRYALGYVDG
;
A
#
# COMPACT_ATOMS: atom_id res chain seq x y z
N MET A 1 -7.79 -20.92 -3.98
CA MET A 1 -6.83 -21.35 -2.93
C MET A 1 -7.30 -20.81 -1.61
N GLY A 2 -7.40 -21.67 -0.60
CA GLY A 2 -8.06 -21.30 0.64
C GLY A 2 -7.27 -20.27 1.44
N LEU A 3 -7.99 -19.47 2.20
CA LEU A 3 -7.41 -18.61 3.21
C LEU A 3 -6.50 -19.40 4.13
N ALA A 4 -5.33 -18.85 4.37
CA ALA A 4 -4.34 -19.45 5.25
C ALA A 4 -4.95 -19.74 6.63
N MET A 5 -4.65 -20.90 7.16
CA MET A 5 -4.89 -21.21 8.55
C MET A 5 -4.10 -20.24 9.41
N LEU A 6 -4.76 -19.52 10.26
CA LEU A 6 -4.12 -18.67 11.25
C LEU A 6 -3.56 -19.54 12.37
N ASP A 7 -2.40 -19.18 12.86
CA ASP A 7 -1.58 -19.93 13.84
C ASP A 7 -2.29 -20.23 15.18
N LYS A 8 -3.47 -19.66 15.42
CA LYS A 8 -4.31 -19.89 16.61
C LYS A 8 -5.45 -20.88 16.37
N GLY A 9 -5.44 -21.65 15.28
CA GLY A 9 -6.48 -22.65 14.98
C GLY A 9 -7.85 -22.05 14.61
N LYS A 10 -7.93 -20.75 14.43
CA LYS A 10 -9.13 -20.07 13.94
C LYS A 10 -9.12 -20.08 12.42
N HIS A 11 -10.15 -20.65 11.84
CA HIS A 11 -10.32 -20.81 10.41
C HIS A 11 -11.42 -19.87 9.92
N ILE A 12 -11.10 -18.94 9.03
CA ILE A 12 -12.14 -18.18 8.32
C ILE A 12 -12.79 -19.12 7.29
N PRO A 13 -14.11 -19.32 7.31
CA PRO A 13 -14.77 -20.16 6.33
C PRO A 13 -14.46 -19.72 4.91
N GLN A 14 -14.05 -20.64 4.03
CA GLN A 14 -13.73 -20.34 2.62
C GLN A 14 -14.89 -19.66 1.89
N SER A 15 -16.14 -20.01 2.23
CA SER A 15 -17.33 -19.37 1.69
C SER A 15 -17.39 -17.88 2.01
N TYR A 16 -16.98 -17.52 3.20
CA TYR A 16 -16.97 -16.13 3.66
C TYR A 16 -15.86 -15.32 2.99
N ALA A 17 -14.67 -15.88 2.91
CA ALA A 17 -13.56 -15.27 2.18
C ALA A 17 -13.90 -15.07 0.69
N ARG A 18 -14.45 -16.10 0.03
CA ARG A 18 -14.89 -15.99 -1.38
C ARG A 18 -15.95 -14.93 -1.56
N MET A 19 -16.88 -14.78 -0.62
CA MET A 19 -17.89 -13.74 -0.66
C MET A 19 -17.28 -12.35 -0.55
N LEU A 20 -16.32 -12.14 0.34
CA LEU A 20 -15.58 -10.89 0.49
C LEU A 20 -14.76 -10.57 -0.77
N PHE A 21 -14.07 -11.54 -1.33
CA PHE A 21 -13.27 -11.35 -2.56
C PHE A 21 -14.12 -11.19 -3.83
N SER A 22 -15.26 -11.87 -3.93
CA SER A 22 -16.14 -11.77 -5.10
C SER A 22 -16.94 -10.46 -5.15
N ALA A 23 -17.31 -9.92 -4.00
CA ALA A 23 -18.00 -8.63 -3.94
C ALA A 23 -17.12 -7.47 -4.43
N LEU A 24 -15.80 -7.65 -4.41
CA LEU A 24 -14.85 -6.58 -4.67
C LEU A 24 -14.27 -6.55 -6.09
N GLY A 25 -14.46 -7.61 -6.90
CA GLY A 25 -14.05 -7.63 -8.32
C GLY A 25 -12.58 -7.26 -8.61
N ILE A 26 -11.77 -7.04 -7.59
CA ILE A 26 -10.45 -6.43 -7.67
C ILE A 26 -9.44 -7.38 -7.02
N HIS A 27 -8.52 -7.89 -7.81
CA HIS A 27 -7.40 -8.74 -7.46
C HIS A 27 -7.74 -10.19 -7.09
N GLN A 28 -7.88 -11.01 -8.12
CA GLN A 28 -7.86 -12.47 -7.97
C GLN A 28 -6.49 -13.00 -7.50
N ASP A 29 -5.44 -12.19 -7.57
CA ASP A 29 -4.06 -12.59 -7.26
C ASP A 29 -3.49 -11.98 -5.97
N GLY A 30 -4.14 -10.95 -5.39
CA GLY A 30 -3.72 -10.33 -4.14
C GLY A 30 -4.67 -10.66 -3.00
N GLN A 31 -4.15 -11.01 -1.83
CA GLN A 31 -4.95 -11.30 -0.64
C GLN A 31 -5.23 -10.03 0.20
N LEU A 32 -5.29 -8.87 -0.45
CA LEU A 32 -5.81 -7.65 0.15
C LEU A 32 -7.32 -7.58 -0.03
N LEU A 33 -8.01 -7.28 1.07
CA LEU A 33 -9.43 -7.01 1.08
C LEU A 33 -9.65 -5.50 1.02
N ILE A 34 -10.43 -5.05 0.05
CA ILE A 34 -10.90 -3.66 -0.04
C ILE A 34 -12.40 -3.65 0.29
N THR A 35 -12.79 -2.92 1.33
CA THR A 35 -14.19 -2.81 1.73
C THR A 35 -14.86 -1.64 1.02
N ILE A 36 -15.93 -1.91 0.27
CA ILE A 36 -16.66 -0.90 -0.51
C ILE A 36 -17.92 -0.45 0.23
N ASP A 37 -18.57 -1.35 0.96
CA ASP A 37 -19.80 -1.05 1.64
C ASP A 37 -19.67 -1.07 3.19
N PRO A 38 -20.64 -0.45 3.91
CA PRO A 38 -20.61 -0.40 5.37
C PRO A 38 -20.72 -1.76 6.07
N TRP A 39 -21.27 -2.78 5.40
CA TRP A 39 -21.42 -4.11 5.96
C TRP A 39 -20.08 -4.84 5.97
N ASP A 40 -19.35 -4.76 4.86
CA ASP A 40 -18.00 -5.32 4.73
C ASP A 40 -17.04 -4.65 5.71
N GLU A 41 -17.14 -3.33 5.87
CA GLU A 41 -16.35 -2.57 6.83
C GLU A 41 -16.62 -2.99 8.29
N ARG A 42 -17.88 -3.25 8.62
CA ARG A 42 -18.25 -3.74 9.96
C ARG A 42 -17.63 -5.11 10.23
N ARG A 43 -17.74 -5.99 9.25
CA ARG A 43 -17.22 -7.35 9.37
C ARG A 43 -15.70 -7.40 9.42
N ALA A 44 -15.02 -6.56 8.65
CA ALA A 44 -13.57 -6.40 8.71
C ALA A 44 -13.12 -5.95 10.11
N ARG A 45 -13.84 -5.01 10.74
CA ARG A 45 -13.56 -4.58 12.12
C ARG A 45 -13.76 -5.69 13.17
N GLU A 46 -14.78 -6.51 13.03
CA GLU A 46 -14.99 -7.67 13.91
C GLU A 46 -13.80 -8.64 13.79
N LEU A 47 -13.36 -8.94 12.57
CA LEU A 47 -12.21 -9.81 12.33
C LEU A 47 -10.89 -9.22 12.85
N MET A 48 -10.75 -7.89 12.83
CA MET A 48 -9.59 -7.21 13.45
C MET A 48 -9.58 -7.40 14.98
N GLN A 49 -10.74 -7.31 15.63
CA GLN A 49 -10.82 -7.53 17.09
C GLN A 49 -10.44 -8.97 17.49
N GLU A 50 -10.65 -9.89 16.58
CA GLU A 50 -10.25 -11.29 16.74
C GLU A 50 -8.79 -11.56 16.30
N GLU A 51 -8.04 -10.52 15.90
CA GLU A 51 -6.67 -10.61 15.34
C GLU A 51 -6.59 -11.45 14.06
N LEU A 52 -7.69 -11.62 13.36
CA LEU A 52 -7.78 -12.38 12.11
C LEU A 52 -7.53 -11.52 10.87
N MET A 53 -7.56 -10.21 11.03
CA MET A 53 -7.28 -9.23 9.96
C MET A 53 -6.41 -8.09 10.46
N LEU A 54 -5.57 -7.58 9.56
CA LEU A 54 -4.71 -6.43 9.74
C LEU A 54 -5.22 -5.28 8.88
N ARG A 55 -5.44 -4.11 9.46
CA ARG A 55 -5.78 -2.90 8.71
C ARG A 55 -4.51 -2.24 8.19
N LEU A 56 -4.37 -2.16 6.88
CA LEU A 56 -3.21 -1.55 6.22
C LEU A 56 -3.46 -0.08 5.88
N TYR A 57 -4.69 0.24 5.47
CA TYR A 57 -5.12 1.58 5.08
C TYR A 57 -6.63 1.74 5.31
N ASN A 58 -7.18 2.92 4.99
CA ASN A 58 -8.62 3.12 4.99
C ASN A 58 -9.28 2.15 4.00
N HIS A 59 -10.23 1.34 4.47
CA HIS A 59 -10.90 0.32 3.66
C HIS A 59 -10.00 -0.78 3.07
N VAL A 60 -8.74 -0.89 3.50
CA VAL A 60 -7.78 -1.89 3.00
C VAL A 60 -7.30 -2.77 4.15
N TYR A 61 -7.51 -4.08 4.02
CA TYR A 61 -7.20 -5.08 5.03
C TYR A 61 -6.43 -6.25 4.42
N ALA A 62 -5.70 -6.98 5.25
CA ALA A 62 -4.97 -8.18 4.86
C ALA A 62 -5.07 -9.28 5.90
N ASP A 63 -4.90 -10.53 5.48
CA ASP A 63 -4.54 -11.63 6.36
C ASP A 63 -3.15 -11.37 6.94
N PRO A 64 -2.95 -11.39 8.28
CA PRO A 64 -1.66 -11.09 8.89
C PRO A 64 -0.54 -12.05 8.47
N VAL A 65 -0.86 -13.33 8.28
CA VAL A 65 0.13 -14.35 7.88
C VAL A 65 0.57 -14.10 6.44
N TYR A 66 -0.38 -13.85 5.55
CA TYR A 66 -0.08 -13.48 4.18
C TYR A 66 0.80 -12.24 4.10
N TRP A 67 0.37 -11.16 4.76
CA TRP A 67 1.07 -9.88 4.75
C TRP A 67 2.51 -9.98 5.26
N ASN A 68 2.71 -10.70 6.35
CA ASN A 68 4.02 -10.85 6.96
C ASN A 68 4.99 -11.71 6.14
N ASN A 69 4.47 -12.60 5.29
CA ASN A 69 5.28 -13.46 4.40
C ASN A 69 5.63 -12.80 3.06
N LEU A 70 5.01 -11.65 2.72
CA LEU A 70 5.36 -10.91 1.50
C LEU A 70 6.74 -10.27 1.59
N GLY A 71 7.46 -10.24 0.46
CA GLY A 71 8.62 -9.38 0.28
C GLY A 71 8.28 -7.90 0.42
N VAL A 72 9.26 -7.07 0.75
CA VAL A 72 9.03 -5.63 0.96
C VAL A 72 8.48 -4.95 -0.29
N GLU A 73 9.02 -5.26 -1.46
CA GLU A 73 8.56 -4.69 -2.74
C GLU A 73 7.11 -5.08 -3.02
N ASP A 74 6.76 -6.36 -2.82
CA ASP A 74 5.39 -6.85 -3.02
C ASP A 74 4.41 -6.17 -2.08
N ARG A 75 4.79 -5.96 -0.81
CA ARG A 75 3.97 -5.21 0.16
C ARG A 75 3.70 -3.79 -0.33
N ILE A 76 4.75 -3.07 -0.73
CA ILE A 76 4.63 -1.70 -1.21
C ILE A 76 3.77 -1.64 -2.47
N PHE A 77 4.02 -2.53 -3.44
CA PHE A 77 3.27 -2.57 -4.69
C PHE A 77 1.79 -2.88 -4.48
N GLN A 78 1.48 -3.92 -3.70
CA GLN A 78 0.09 -4.32 -3.43
C GLN A 78 -0.66 -3.24 -2.64
N LEU A 79 -0.03 -2.67 -1.61
CA LEU A 79 -0.67 -1.62 -0.81
C LEU A 79 -0.86 -0.34 -1.63
N ALA A 80 0.13 0.06 -2.44
CA ALA A 80 0.00 1.21 -3.33
C ALA A 80 -1.13 0.99 -4.35
N SER A 81 -1.25 -0.22 -4.90
CA SER A 81 -2.34 -0.58 -5.81
C SER A 81 -3.72 -0.47 -5.15
N ALA A 82 -3.85 -0.99 -3.92
CA ALA A 82 -5.09 -0.90 -3.15
C ALA A 82 -5.44 0.56 -2.80
N ILE A 83 -4.45 1.37 -2.39
CA ILE A 83 -4.64 2.80 -2.11
C ILE A 83 -5.10 3.54 -3.36
N ALA A 84 -4.50 3.27 -4.53
CA ALA A 84 -4.90 3.92 -5.78
C ALA A 84 -6.35 3.60 -6.19
N VAL A 85 -6.87 2.44 -5.77
CA VAL A 85 -8.28 2.06 -5.99
C VAL A 85 -9.22 2.81 -5.02
N VAL A 86 -8.90 2.82 -3.72
CA VAL A 86 -9.79 3.45 -2.70
C VAL A 86 -9.65 4.97 -2.67
N GLU A 87 -8.53 5.50 -3.13
CA GLU A 87 -8.24 6.94 -3.18
C GLU A 87 -7.58 7.29 -4.54
N PRO A 88 -8.37 7.43 -5.62
CA PRO A 88 -7.84 7.65 -6.97
C PRO A 88 -7.01 8.93 -7.15
N ASP A 89 -7.17 9.89 -6.24
CA ASP A 89 -6.41 11.15 -6.22
C ASP A 89 -5.12 11.07 -5.40
N ALA A 90 -4.81 9.90 -4.83
CA ALA A 90 -3.55 9.69 -4.09
C ALA A 90 -2.35 9.87 -5.03
N VAL A 91 -1.39 10.68 -4.60
CA VAL A 91 -0.13 10.91 -5.35
C VAL A 91 1.00 10.22 -4.62
N PHE A 92 1.57 9.18 -5.22
CA PHE A 92 2.71 8.46 -4.66
C PHE A 92 4.01 9.23 -4.93
N CYS A 93 4.94 9.16 -3.98
CA CYS A 93 6.21 9.90 -4.04
C CYS A 93 7.37 9.09 -3.47
N GLY A 94 8.57 9.65 -3.53
CA GLY A 94 9.77 9.10 -2.92
C GLY A 94 10.07 7.66 -3.37
N SER A 95 10.44 6.78 -2.43
CA SER A 95 10.80 5.39 -2.72
C SER A 95 9.65 4.58 -3.34
N THR A 96 8.40 4.88 -2.99
CA THR A 96 7.24 4.24 -3.62
C THR A 96 7.13 4.61 -5.10
N ALA A 97 7.24 5.90 -5.44
CA ALA A 97 7.20 6.32 -6.84
C ALA A 97 8.38 5.73 -7.64
N ALA A 98 9.58 5.68 -7.07
CA ALA A 98 10.74 5.06 -7.72
C ALA A 98 10.52 3.58 -8.01
N LEU A 99 9.98 2.82 -7.04
CA LEU A 99 9.62 1.42 -7.24
C LEU A 99 8.62 1.26 -8.38
N LEU A 100 7.57 2.08 -8.41
CA LEU A 100 6.52 2.02 -9.42
C LEU A 100 7.02 2.43 -10.83
N TYR A 101 8.05 3.28 -10.92
CA TYR A 101 8.74 3.58 -12.18
C TYR A 101 9.74 2.50 -12.60
N GLY A 102 10.07 1.54 -11.73
CA GLY A 102 11.16 0.59 -11.96
C GLY A 102 12.55 1.23 -11.85
N ILE A 103 12.66 2.42 -11.28
CA ILE A 103 13.93 3.08 -10.98
C ILE A 103 14.54 2.36 -9.77
N GLY A 104 15.81 1.95 -9.89
CA GLY A 104 16.54 1.09 -8.98
C GLY A 104 16.21 1.25 -7.49
N SER A 105 16.11 0.16 -6.77
CA SER A 105 15.62 0.14 -5.39
C SER A 105 16.74 -0.02 -4.37
N ALA A 106 16.85 0.95 -3.46
CA ALA A 106 17.49 0.67 -2.20
C ALA A 106 16.42 0.06 -1.27
N TYR A 107 16.42 -1.26 -1.10
CA TYR A 107 15.45 -2.00 -0.27
C TYR A 107 15.30 -1.41 1.14
N THR A 108 16.36 -0.81 1.68
CA THR A 108 16.36 -0.15 2.99
C THR A 108 15.49 1.11 3.05
N LEU A 109 15.04 1.63 1.91
CA LEU A 109 14.15 2.80 1.83
C LEU A 109 12.70 2.40 1.56
N LEU A 110 12.44 1.11 1.31
CA LEU A 110 11.10 0.55 1.07
C LEU A 110 10.52 0.05 2.39
N ASP A 111 10.24 0.95 3.32
CA ASP A 111 9.63 0.60 4.61
C ASP A 111 8.10 0.80 4.58
N LYS A 112 7.66 1.90 3.99
CA LYS A 112 6.24 2.31 3.94
C LYS A 112 5.87 2.85 2.57
N VAL A 113 4.58 2.73 2.22
CA VAL A 113 4.02 3.42 1.06
C VAL A 113 4.04 4.92 1.31
N GLN A 114 4.72 5.69 0.46
CA GLN A 114 4.86 7.13 0.57
C GLN A 114 3.84 7.85 -0.31
N VAL A 115 2.98 8.64 0.31
CA VAL A 115 1.90 9.41 -0.35
C VAL A 115 2.05 10.88 -0.03
N LEU A 116 1.86 11.75 -1.02
CA LEU A 116 1.83 13.20 -0.80
C LEU A 116 0.53 13.63 -0.12
N LEU A 117 0.65 14.55 0.81
CA LEU A 117 -0.48 15.24 1.42
C LEU A 117 -0.48 16.72 1.08
N PRO A 118 -1.65 17.29 0.74
CA PRO A 118 -1.84 18.74 0.78
C PRO A 118 -1.59 19.27 2.20
N ARG A 119 -0.97 20.44 2.31
CA ARG A 119 -0.55 21.02 3.61
C ARG A 119 -1.68 21.17 4.64
N SER A 120 -2.90 21.34 4.17
CA SER A 120 -4.09 21.60 5.00
C SER A 120 -4.85 20.35 5.41
N THR A 121 -4.44 19.17 4.95
CA THR A 121 -5.21 17.94 5.16
C THR A 121 -4.72 17.21 6.41
N ARG A 122 -5.65 16.91 7.33
CA ARG A 122 -5.42 16.00 8.45
C ARG A 122 -5.81 14.59 8.01
N ARG A 123 -4.94 13.62 8.24
CA ARG A 123 -5.18 12.21 7.90
C ARG A 123 -4.97 11.32 9.13
N ASP A 124 -5.63 10.17 9.09
CA ASP A 124 -5.35 9.10 10.03
C ASP A 124 -3.92 8.59 9.85
N THR A 125 -3.35 8.06 10.92
CA THR A 125 -2.02 7.46 10.88
C THR A 125 -2.16 5.97 10.63
N TYR A 126 -1.39 5.45 9.67
CA TYR A 126 -1.32 4.03 9.35
C TYR A 126 0.10 3.53 9.50
N GLU A 127 0.27 2.30 9.98
CA GLU A 127 1.59 1.71 10.22
C GLU A 127 2.41 1.61 8.94
N PHE A 128 1.77 1.24 7.82
CA PHE A 128 2.42 0.93 6.55
C PHE A 128 2.39 2.08 5.55
N VAL A 129 1.91 3.28 5.96
CA VAL A 129 1.82 4.44 5.08
C VAL A 129 2.50 5.64 5.72
N GLU A 130 3.34 6.31 4.96
CA GLU A 130 3.99 7.55 5.33
C GLU A 130 3.47 8.70 4.48
N TYR A 131 2.95 9.74 5.12
CA TYR A 131 2.50 10.93 4.42
C TYR A 131 3.61 11.98 4.35
N LYS A 132 3.95 12.40 3.12
CA LYS A 132 4.87 13.51 2.85
C LYS A 132 4.10 14.80 2.63
N ARG A 133 4.65 15.93 3.05
CA ARG A 133 4.00 17.24 2.87
C ARG A 133 3.98 17.63 1.39
N TRP A 134 2.82 18.08 0.92
CA TRP A 134 2.64 18.53 -0.46
C TRP A 134 3.59 19.72 -0.76
N ARG A 135 4.26 19.62 -1.92
CA ARG A 135 4.97 20.71 -2.55
C ARG A 135 4.46 20.81 -3.98
N ALA A 136 4.26 22.03 -4.49
CA ALA A 136 3.86 22.22 -5.88
C ALA A 136 4.85 21.53 -6.84
N GLY A 137 4.34 20.85 -7.84
CA GLY A 137 5.12 20.12 -8.84
C GLY A 137 4.20 19.35 -9.79
N GLU A 138 4.73 18.93 -10.90
CA GLU A 138 4.03 18.10 -11.86
C GLU A 138 3.80 16.69 -11.30
N VAL A 139 2.68 16.10 -11.70
CA VAL A 139 2.35 14.72 -11.42
C VAL A 139 2.14 13.96 -12.72
N TRP A 140 2.54 12.71 -12.74
CA TRP A 140 2.45 11.85 -13.89
C TRP A 140 1.53 10.68 -13.62
N ARG A 141 0.89 10.17 -14.67
CA ARG A 141 0.07 8.97 -14.57
C ARG A 141 0.77 7.78 -15.19
N LEU A 142 0.82 6.67 -14.43
CA LEU A 142 1.33 5.38 -14.86
C LEU A 142 0.28 4.31 -14.53
N GLY A 143 -0.53 3.93 -15.52
CA GLY A 143 -1.67 3.04 -15.31
C GLY A 143 -2.66 3.62 -14.29
N LEU A 144 -2.86 2.89 -13.20
CA LEU A 144 -3.75 3.33 -12.10
C LEU A 144 -3.08 4.32 -11.13
N PHE A 145 -1.75 4.49 -11.21
CA PHE A 145 -1.02 5.31 -10.26
C PHE A 145 -0.88 6.75 -10.73
N THR A 146 -1.03 7.69 -9.80
CA THR A 146 -0.58 9.08 -9.96
C THR A 146 0.69 9.26 -9.15
N LEU A 147 1.78 9.69 -9.79
CA LEU A 147 3.14 9.70 -9.23
C LEU A 147 3.72 11.12 -9.29
N THR A 148 4.65 11.43 -8.40
CA THR A 148 5.51 12.61 -8.60
C THR A 148 6.36 12.41 -9.87
N ASP A 149 6.68 13.51 -10.54
CA ASP A 149 7.59 13.53 -11.70
C ASP A 149 8.87 12.70 -11.43
N PRO A 150 9.39 11.92 -12.42
CA PRO A 150 10.54 11.06 -12.20
C PRO A 150 11.79 11.80 -11.70
N TYR A 151 12.11 12.97 -12.28
CA TYR A 151 13.27 13.76 -11.84
C TYR A 151 13.08 14.27 -10.41
N ARG A 152 11.86 14.72 -10.10
CA ARG A 152 11.47 15.11 -8.76
C ARG A 152 11.62 13.95 -7.79
N THR A 153 11.18 12.76 -8.16
CA THR A 153 11.27 11.55 -7.35
C THR A 153 12.71 11.25 -6.97
N VAL A 154 13.63 11.27 -7.93
CA VAL A 154 15.07 11.05 -7.70
C VAL A 154 15.66 12.13 -6.78
N VAL A 155 15.34 13.40 -7.02
CA VAL A 155 15.82 14.51 -6.18
C VAL A 155 15.31 14.40 -4.74
N ASP A 156 14.04 14.08 -4.54
CA ASP A 156 13.45 13.95 -3.20
C ASP A 156 14.09 12.77 -2.43
N ILE A 157 14.40 11.66 -3.08
CA ILE A 157 15.14 10.54 -2.49
C ILE A 157 16.57 10.95 -2.15
N ALA A 158 17.28 11.59 -3.08
CA ALA A 158 18.66 12.03 -2.87
C ALA A 158 18.79 13.00 -1.68
N ARG A 159 17.78 13.83 -1.43
CA ARG A 159 17.75 14.78 -0.32
C ARG A 159 17.40 14.16 1.03
N THR A 160 16.69 13.06 1.04
CA THR A 160 16.16 12.42 2.26
C THR A 160 16.92 11.16 2.68
N SER A 161 17.74 10.61 1.76
CA SER A 161 18.49 9.37 1.97
C SER A 161 19.96 9.65 2.23
N ALA A 162 20.64 8.72 2.91
CA ALA A 162 22.08 8.73 2.97
C ALA A 162 22.66 8.61 1.55
N PHE A 163 23.73 9.34 1.24
CA PHE A 163 24.33 9.46 -0.09
C PHE A 163 24.53 8.12 -0.83
N ARG A 164 24.97 7.08 -0.10
CA ARG A 164 25.16 5.73 -0.66
C ARG A 164 23.89 5.10 -1.24
N TYR A 165 22.72 5.44 -0.71
CA TYR A 165 21.44 4.93 -1.19
C TYR A 165 20.89 5.78 -2.35
N ALA A 166 21.20 7.07 -2.34
CA ALA A 166 20.79 7.99 -3.40
C ALA A 166 21.44 7.64 -4.74
N LEU A 167 22.69 7.18 -4.75
CA LEU A 167 23.40 6.79 -5.97
C LEU A 167 22.69 5.69 -6.76
N GLY A 168 22.12 4.68 -6.07
CA GLY A 168 21.36 3.60 -6.74
C GLY A 168 20.13 4.08 -7.49
N TYR A 169 19.59 5.25 -7.16
CA TYR A 169 18.45 5.85 -7.88
C TYR A 169 18.86 6.80 -9.01
N VAL A 170 20.11 7.26 -9.00
CA VAL A 170 20.63 8.18 -10.04
C VAL A 170 21.16 7.39 -11.22
N ASP A 171 21.69 6.19 -10.99
CA ASP A 171 22.29 5.32 -12.01
C ASP A 171 21.27 4.40 -12.72
N GLY A 172 20.01 4.34 -12.26
CA GLY A 172 18.90 3.57 -12.85
C GLY A 172 18.04 4.46 -13.73
#